data_2195c0423bade210db30bb7d0cfa64b8
#
_entry.id   2195c0423bade210db30bb7d0cfa64b8
#
_cell.length_a   1.000
_cell.length_b   1.000
_cell.length_c   1.000
_cell.angle_alpha   90.00
_cell.angle_beta   90.00
_cell.angle_gamma   90.00
#
_symmetry.space_group_name_H-M   'P 1'
#
loop_
_entity.id
_entity.type
_entity.pdbx_description
1 polymer ?
#
loop_
_entity_poly.entity_id
_entity_poly.type
_entity_poly.pdbx_seq_one_letter_code
_entity_poly.pdbx_strand_id
1 'polypeptide(L)'
;VHRPRVLFLDEPTAGVDPISRRSFWELIYGMAREGVTILVTTHYMDEAELCQRVGFISQGKLLALDTPARLKETQMRGQVLEITCADCEAAMRILQDAREQGRIPFDEIALYGAQIHAVVPNAQALREPIRRLLEAQGLAVQAVDWIAPTLEDVFISAVRSHAR
;
A
#
# COMPACT_ATOMS: atom_id res chain seq x y z
N VAL A 1 12.05 -22.93 -29.39
CA VAL A 1 11.39 -22.28 -28.25
C VAL A 1 9.91 -22.26 -28.55
N HIS A 2 9.08 -22.88 -27.68
CA HIS A 2 7.63 -22.85 -27.82
C HIS A 2 7.12 -21.44 -27.50
N ARG A 3 6.05 -21.02 -28.19
CA ARG A 3 5.38 -19.74 -27.92
C ARG A 3 4.14 -20.04 -27.08
N PRO A 4 4.20 -19.88 -25.75
CA PRO A 4 3.07 -20.17 -24.89
C PRO A 4 1.96 -19.14 -25.11
N ARG A 5 0.71 -19.55 -24.97
CA ARG A 5 -0.44 -18.63 -24.93
C ARG A 5 -0.69 -18.09 -23.53
N VAL A 6 -0.25 -18.84 -22.51
CA VAL A 6 -0.38 -18.49 -21.09
C VAL A 6 0.95 -18.79 -20.41
N LEU A 7 1.41 -17.87 -19.57
CA LEU A 7 2.61 -17.99 -18.76
C LEU A 7 2.26 -17.79 -17.28
N PHE A 8 2.71 -18.69 -16.43
CA PHE A 8 2.58 -18.60 -14.99
C PHE A 8 3.96 -18.37 -14.38
N LEU A 9 4.07 -17.36 -13.56
CA LEU A 9 5.31 -16.96 -12.90
C LEU A 9 5.05 -16.79 -11.40
N ASP A 10 5.78 -17.55 -10.61
CA ASP A 10 5.66 -17.49 -9.15
C ASP A 10 6.86 -16.75 -8.58
N GLU A 11 6.61 -15.56 -7.98
CA GLU A 11 7.61 -14.68 -7.37
C GLU A 11 8.86 -14.46 -8.25
N PRO A 12 8.73 -14.12 -9.55
CA PRO A 12 9.83 -14.22 -10.52
C PRO A 12 10.97 -13.24 -10.26
N THR A 13 10.75 -12.22 -9.47
CA THR A 13 11.73 -11.16 -9.17
C THR A 13 12.25 -11.22 -7.74
N ALA A 14 11.88 -12.26 -6.97
CA ALA A 14 12.37 -12.44 -5.60
C ALA A 14 13.90 -12.56 -5.58
N GLY A 15 14.55 -11.70 -4.80
CA GLY A 15 16.02 -11.66 -4.69
C GLY A 15 16.76 -11.11 -5.92
N VAL A 16 16.03 -10.54 -6.89
CA VAL A 16 16.62 -9.91 -8.09
C VAL A 16 16.92 -8.45 -7.82
N ASP A 17 18.08 -7.98 -8.29
CA ASP A 17 18.49 -6.59 -8.18
C ASP A 17 17.53 -5.63 -8.95
N PRO A 18 17.46 -4.34 -8.60
CA PRO A 18 16.49 -3.41 -9.21
C PRO A 18 16.65 -3.24 -10.74
N ILE A 19 17.87 -3.32 -11.29
CA ILE A 19 18.10 -3.14 -12.72
C ILE A 19 17.58 -4.36 -13.49
N SER A 20 17.93 -5.55 -13.03
CA SER A 20 17.47 -6.82 -13.61
C SER A 20 15.95 -6.98 -13.47
N ARG A 21 15.36 -6.54 -12.35
CA ARG A 21 13.91 -6.52 -12.14
C ARG A 21 13.21 -5.65 -13.18
N ARG A 22 13.73 -4.45 -13.46
CA ARG A 22 13.17 -3.56 -14.47
C ARG A 22 13.21 -4.20 -15.87
N SER A 23 14.34 -4.78 -16.26
CA SER A 23 14.50 -5.47 -17.54
C SER A 23 13.55 -6.66 -17.68
N PHE A 24 13.33 -7.40 -16.59
CA PHE A 24 12.34 -8.47 -16.54
C PHE A 24 10.92 -7.97 -16.83
N TRP A 25 10.48 -6.88 -16.19
CA TRP A 25 9.15 -6.32 -16.43
C TRP A 25 9.00 -5.78 -17.85
N GLU A 26 10.04 -5.20 -18.44
CA GLU A 26 10.04 -4.78 -19.86
C GLU A 26 9.83 -5.98 -20.80
N LEU A 27 10.46 -7.13 -20.52
CA LEU A 27 10.25 -8.38 -21.25
C LEU A 27 8.80 -8.87 -21.12
N ILE A 28 8.25 -8.89 -19.88
CA ILE A 28 6.86 -9.30 -19.61
C ILE A 28 5.87 -8.45 -20.39
N TYR A 29 6.05 -7.13 -20.40
CA TYR A 29 5.22 -6.23 -21.21
C TYR A 29 5.35 -6.48 -22.72
N GLY A 30 6.54 -6.82 -23.21
CA GLY A 30 6.77 -7.21 -24.60
C GLY A 30 5.91 -8.42 -24.96
N MET A 31 5.98 -9.48 -24.16
CA MET A 31 5.22 -10.71 -24.36
C MET A 31 3.69 -10.49 -24.26
N ALA A 32 3.24 -9.67 -23.32
CA ALA A 32 1.82 -9.32 -23.17
C ALA A 32 1.29 -8.57 -24.41
N ARG A 33 2.09 -7.67 -24.99
CA ARG A 33 1.74 -6.98 -26.25
C ARG A 33 1.67 -7.93 -27.45
N GLU A 34 2.41 -9.03 -27.41
CA GLU A 34 2.33 -10.10 -28.42
C GLU A 34 1.13 -11.04 -28.20
N GLY A 35 0.28 -10.77 -27.18
CA GLY A 35 -0.94 -11.53 -26.90
C GLY A 35 -0.75 -12.71 -25.96
N VAL A 36 0.37 -12.81 -25.25
CA VAL A 36 0.56 -13.80 -24.19
C VAL A 36 -0.19 -13.35 -22.93
N THR A 37 -1.03 -14.23 -22.40
CA THR A 37 -1.63 -14.01 -21.08
C THR A 37 -0.64 -14.40 -19.99
N ILE A 38 -0.34 -13.48 -19.06
CA ILE A 38 0.67 -13.71 -18.02
C ILE A 38 0.03 -13.57 -16.65
N LEU A 39 0.16 -14.62 -15.83
CA LEU A 39 -0.21 -14.59 -14.42
C LEU A 39 1.07 -14.60 -13.59
N VAL A 40 1.23 -13.54 -12.78
CA VAL A 40 2.37 -13.38 -11.88
C VAL A 40 1.87 -13.39 -10.44
N THR A 41 2.51 -14.16 -9.56
CA THR A 41 2.38 -13.95 -8.11
C THR A 41 3.51 -13.08 -7.63
N THR A 42 3.23 -12.16 -6.74
CA THR A 42 4.24 -11.31 -6.07
C THR A 42 3.72 -10.83 -4.71
N HIS A 43 4.61 -10.57 -3.79
CA HIS A 43 4.33 -9.86 -2.55
C HIS A 43 4.80 -8.39 -2.62
N TYR A 44 5.40 -7.97 -3.72
CA TYR A 44 5.81 -6.58 -3.96
C TYR A 44 4.65 -5.78 -4.53
N MET A 45 4.12 -4.82 -3.77
CA MET A 45 2.97 -4.02 -4.21
C MET A 45 3.32 -3.04 -5.33
N ASP A 46 4.57 -2.58 -5.42
CA ASP A 46 5.09 -1.79 -6.53
C ASP A 46 5.06 -2.56 -7.87
N GLU A 47 5.29 -3.87 -7.84
CA GLU A 47 5.13 -4.72 -9.03
C GLU A 47 3.65 -4.93 -9.40
N ALA A 48 2.78 -5.08 -8.40
CA ALA A 48 1.36 -5.20 -8.63
C ALA A 48 0.77 -3.95 -9.31
N GLU A 49 1.31 -2.74 -9.01
CA GLU A 49 0.94 -1.49 -9.70
C GLU A 49 1.18 -1.54 -11.22
N LEU A 50 2.12 -2.37 -11.67
CA LEU A 50 2.47 -2.52 -13.08
C LEU A 50 1.52 -3.48 -13.81
N CYS A 51 0.66 -4.21 -13.11
CA CYS A 51 -0.25 -5.19 -13.71
C CYS A 51 -1.53 -4.54 -14.22
N GLN A 52 -2.12 -5.12 -15.27
CA GLN A 52 -3.43 -4.68 -15.77
C GLN A 52 -4.56 -4.98 -14.78
N ARG A 53 -4.45 -6.11 -14.08
CA ARG A 53 -5.40 -6.54 -13.03
C ARG A 53 -4.64 -7.14 -11.88
N VAL A 54 -5.13 -6.91 -10.67
CA VAL A 54 -4.54 -7.40 -9.43
C VAL A 54 -5.60 -8.13 -8.63
N GLY A 55 -5.28 -9.33 -8.16
CA GLY A 55 -6.08 -10.09 -7.23
C GLY A 55 -5.43 -10.09 -5.84
N PHE A 56 -6.12 -9.59 -4.83
CA PHE A 56 -5.68 -9.69 -3.44
C PHE A 56 -6.10 -11.03 -2.84
N ILE A 57 -5.13 -11.81 -2.38
CA ILE A 57 -5.38 -13.09 -1.74
C ILE A 57 -4.89 -13.04 -0.30
N SER A 58 -5.72 -13.46 0.63
CA SER A 58 -5.36 -13.63 2.04
C SER A 58 -6.06 -14.84 2.62
N GLN A 59 -5.35 -15.65 3.39
CA GLN A 59 -5.87 -16.87 4.02
C GLN A 59 -6.59 -17.80 3.04
N GLY A 60 -6.07 -17.94 1.81
CA GLY A 60 -6.64 -18.78 0.77
C GLY A 60 -7.92 -18.23 0.11
N LYS A 61 -8.31 -16.99 0.41
CA LYS A 61 -9.51 -16.35 -0.17
C LYS A 61 -9.11 -15.19 -1.07
N LEU A 62 -9.79 -15.06 -2.21
CA LEU A 62 -9.71 -13.89 -3.07
C LEU A 62 -10.55 -12.76 -2.45
N LEU A 63 -9.89 -11.71 -1.98
CA LEU A 63 -10.54 -10.57 -1.32
C LEU A 63 -11.08 -9.55 -2.31
N ALA A 64 -10.32 -9.28 -3.37
CA ALA A 64 -10.67 -8.32 -4.42
C ALA A 64 -9.96 -8.68 -5.72
N LEU A 65 -10.53 -8.31 -6.86
CA LEU A 65 -9.93 -8.49 -8.18
C LEU A 65 -10.39 -7.37 -9.12
N ASP A 66 -9.49 -6.43 -9.43
CA ASP A 66 -9.76 -5.33 -10.36
C ASP A 66 -8.44 -4.73 -10.90
N THR A 67 -8.51 -3.63 -11.63
CA THR A 67 -7.35 -2.82 -11.96
C THR A 67 -6.79 -2.14 -10.71
N PRO A 68 -5.47 -1.82 -10.65
CA PRO A 68 -4.90 -1.08 -9.52
C PRO A 68 -5.67 0.19 -9.16
N ALA A 69 -6.04 0.99 -10.15
CA ALA A 69 -6.81 2.22 -9.95
C ALA A 69 -8.18 1.96 -9.29
N ARG A 70 -8.92 0.97 -9.81
CA ARG A 70 -10.23 0.62 -9.24
C ARG A 70 -10.15 0.06 -7.83
N LEU A 71 -9.10 -0.72 -7.54
CA LEU A 71 -8.87 -1.23 -6.17
C LEU A 71 -8.65 -0.06 -5.20
N LYS A 72 -7.85 0.93 -5.58
CA LYS A 72 -7.63 2.15 -4.76
C LYS A 72 -8.91 2.94 -4.52
N GLU A 73 -9.80 3.03 -5.51
CA GLU A 73 -11.07 3.73 -5.38
C GLU A 73 -12.11 2.97 -4.54
N THR A 74 -12.19 1.63 -4.70
CA THR A 74 -13.31 0.84 -4.18
C THR A 74 -13.02 0.13 -2.86
N GLN A 75 -11.76 -0.24 -2.60
CA GLN A 75 -11.38 -1.00 -1.41
C GLN A 75 -10.82 -0.12 -0.29
N MET A 76 -10.43 1.12 -0.59
CA MET A 76 -9.96 2.05 0.41
C MET A 76 -11.12 2.67 1.17
N ARG A 77 -11.11 2.54 2.50
CA ARG A 77 -12.06 3.21 3.40
C ARG A 77 -11.34 4.32 4.14
N GLY A 78 -11.55 5.56 3.70
CA GLY A 78 -10.89 6.73 4.28
C GLY A 78 -9.82 7.33 3.37
N GLN A 79 -9.07 8.26 3.92
CA GLN A 79 -8.03 9.02 3.24
C GLN A 79 -6.69 8.77 3.93
N VAL A 80 -5.61 8.74 3.18
CA VAL A 80 -4.26 8.50 3.71
C VAL A 80 -3.56 9.81 3.99
N LEU A 81 -3.10 9.97 5.22
CA LEU A 81 -2.13 11.00 5.60
C LEU A 81 -0.75 10.36 5.74
N GLU A 82 0.21 10.88 5.01
CA GLU A 82 1.61 10.56 5.16
C GLU A 82 2.24 11.51 6.17
N ILE A 83 2.86 10.95 7.20
CA ILE A 83 3.48 11.70 8.29
C ILE A 83 4.99 11.47 8.23
N THR A 84 5.74 12.56 8.02
CA THR A 84 7.20 12.57 8.04
C THR A 84 7.69 13.23 9.32
N CYS A 85 8.45 12.50 10.11
CA CYS A 85 8.99 12.98 11.40
C CYS A 85 10.39 12.40 11.65
N ALA A 86 11.12 13.02 12.57
CA ALA A 86 12.48 12.60 12.89
C ALA A 86 12.55 11.23 13.59
N ASP A 87 11.55 10.89 14.40
CA ASP A 87 11.44 9.62 15.12
C ASP A 87 10.07 9.00 14.86
N CYS A 88 10.00 8.18 13.79
CA CYS A 88 8.77 7.51 13.40
C CYS A 88 8.32 6.44 14.40
N GLU A 89 9.22 5.83 15.17
CA GLU A 89 8.86 4.84 16.18
C GLU A 89 8.16 5.50 17.37
N ALA A 90 8.70 6.63 17.86
CA ALA A 90 8.04 7.39 18.92
C ALA A 90 6.70 7.96 18.44
N ALA A 91 6.64 8.51 17.22
CA ALA A 91 5.40 9.00 16.64
C ALA A 91 4.35 7.89 16.51
N MET A 92 4.74 6.70 16.08
CA MET A 92 3.86 5.54 15.95
C MET A 92 3.21 5.17 17.29
N ARG A 93 3.99 5.12 18.38
CA ARG A 93 3.45 4.86 19.73
C ARG A 93 2.42 5.90 20.15
N ILE A 94 2.73 7.20 19.96
CA ILE A 94 1.82 8.30 20.32
C ILE A 94 0.51 8.23 19.52
N LEU A 95 0.59 7.92 18.21
CA LEU A 95 -0.59 7.81 17.37
C LEU A 95 -1.43 6.59 17.73
N GLN A 96 -0.81 5.46 18.08
CA GLN A 96 -1.50 4.26 18.55
C GLN A 96 -2.21 4.54 19.88
N ASP A 97 -1.54 5.17 20.84
CA ASP A 97 -2.15 5.58 22.11
C ASP A 97 -3.35 6.53 21.89
N ALA A 98 -3.21 7.48 20.95
CA ALA A 98 -4.28 8.40 20.62
C ALA A 98 -5.49 7.69 19.99
N ARG A 99 -5.24 6.67 19.19
CA ARG A 99 -6.27 5.79 18.60
C ARG A 99 -7.00 5.01 19.69
N GLU A 100 -6.27 4.34 20.58
CA GLU A 100 -6.83 3.52 21.67
C GLU A 100 -7.66 4.37 22.64
N GLN A 101 -7.25 5.60 22.89
CA GLN A 101 -7.97 6.57 23.73
C GLN A 101 -9.12 7.26 22.99
N GLY A 102 -9.35 6.97 21.71
CA GLY A 102 -10.41 7.59 20.91
C GLY A 102 -10.23 9.09 20.67
N ARG A 103 -9.01 9.64 20.87
CA ARG A 103 -8.71 11.06 20.68
C ARG A 103 -8.73 11.48 19.21
N ILE A 104 -8.26 10.59 18.34
CA ILE A 104 -8.26 10.76 16.87
C ILE A 104 -8.81 9.48 16.25
N PRO A 105 -9.78 9.59 15.33
CA PRO A 105 -10.38 8.43 14.67
C PRO A 105 -9.46 7.92 13.55
N PHE A 106 -8.49 7.10 13.91
CA PHE A 106 -7.68 6.37 12.95
C PHE A 106 -8.34 5.04 12.59
N ASP A 107 -8.60 4.81 11.32
CA ASP A 107 -8.95 3.48 10.80
C ASP A 107 -7.72 2.58 10.81
N GLU A 108 -6.57 3.13 10.41
CA GLU A 108 -5.30 2.44 10.34
C GLU A 108 -4.12 3.35 10.62
N ILE A 109 -3.02 2.78 11.14
CA ILE A 109 -1.72 3.43 11.26
C ILE A 109 -0.66 2.37 10.96
N ALA A 110 0.22 2.63 9.99
CA ALA A 110 1.29 1.73 9.60
C ALA A 110 2.58 2.48 9.29
N LEU A 111 3.73 1.83 9.53
CA LEU A 111 5.03 2.32 9.04
C LEU A 111 5.16 1.98 7.56
N TYR A 112 5.58 2.96 6.78
CA TYR A 112 5.85 2.83 5.35
C TYR A 112 7.26 3.37 5.06
N GLY A 113 8.25 2.48 5.07
CA GLY A 113 9.65 2.90 5.03
C GLY A 113 10.02 3.79 6.21
N ALA A 114 10.42 5.03 5.92
CA ALA A 114 10.77 6.06 6.91
C ALA A 114 9.62 7.04 7.20
N GLN A 115 8.38 6.68 6.87
CA GLN A 115 7.19 7.50 7.02
C GLN A 115 6.09 6.70 7.72
N ILE A 116 5.06 7.39 8.20
CA ILE A 116 3.87 6.76 8.75
C ILE A 116 2.69 7.08 7.83
N HIS A 117 1.97 6.04 7.39
CA HIS A 117 0.69 6.19 6.75
C HIS A 117 -0.43 6.04 7.79
N ALA A 118 -1.27 7.05 7.90
CA ALA A 118 -2.42 7.07 8.77
C ALA A 118 -3.71 7.18 7.94
N VAL A 119 -4.55 6.16 8.02
CA VAL A 119 -5.87 6.17 7.36
C VAL A 119 -6.87 6.82 8.30
N VAL A 120 -7.51 7.86 7.81
CA VAL A 120 -8.46 8.68 8.56
C VAL A 120 -9.73 8.97 7.75
N PRO A 121 -10.89 9.21 8.39
CA PRO A 121 -12.12 9.53 7.68
C PRO A 121 -12.06 10.83 6.87
N ASN A 122 -11.29 11.82 7.36
CA ASN A 122 -11.14 13.13 6.72
C ASN A 122 -9.74 13.69 6.98
N ALA A 123 -8.88 13.62 5.96
CA ALA A 123 -7.50 14.06 6.02
C ALA A 123 -7.37 15.57 6.29
N GLN A 124 -8.21 16.38 5.65
CA GLN A 124 -8.16 17.84 5.81
C GLN A 124 -8.47 18.27 7.26
N ALA A 125 -9.45 17.62 7.88
CA ALA A 125 -9.85 17.93 9.25
C ALA A 125 -8.83 17.42 10.30
N LEU A 126 -8.13 16.32 10.02
CA LEU A 126 -7.28 15.64 11.00
C LEU A 126 -5.80 15.93 10.86
N ARG A 127 -5.37 16.55 9.76
CA ARG A 127 -3.97 16.94 9.50
C ARG A 127 -3.38 17.76 10.66
N GLU A 128 -4.02 18.86 11.03
CA GLU A 128 -3.56 19.75 12.08
C GLU A 128 -3.68 19.16 13.50
N PRO A 129 -4.76 18.49 13.89
CA PRO A 129 -4.83 17.76 15.14
C PRO A 129 -3.71 16.73 15.33
N ILE A 130 -3.38 15.96 14.27
CA ILE A 130 -2.29 14.98 14.31
C ILE A 130 -0.94 15.68 14.51
N ARG A 131 -0.64 16.73 13.73
CA ARG A 131 0.58 17.51 13.88
C ARG A 131 0.75 18.02 15.30
N ARG A 132 -0.25 18.70 15.83
CA ARG A 132 -0.24 19.25 17.20
C ARG A 132 -0.06 18.20 18.27
N LEU A 133 -0.68 17.03 18.09
CA LEU A 133 -0.53 15.91 19.02
C LEU A 133 0.95 15.47 19.11
N LEU A 134 1.62 15.30 17.98
CA LEU A 134 3.02 14.87 17.92
C LEU A 134 3.96 15.96 18.45
N GLU A 135 3.76 17.21 18.05
CA GLU A 135 4.56 18.36 18.51
C GLU A 135 4.42 18.60 20.02
N ALA A 136 3.22 18.42 20.59
CA ALA A 136 3.00 18.53 22.04
C ALA A 136 3.75 17.46 22.85
N GLN A 137 4.15 16.36 22.22
CA GLN A 137 5.01 15.32 22.79
C GLN A 137 6.50 15.51 22.49
N GLY A 138 6.85 16.68 21.95
CA GLY A 138 8.25 17.07 21.66
C GLY A 138 8.82 16.50 20.37
N LEU A 139 7.99 15.92 19.48
CA LEU A 139 8.46 15.39 18.21
C LEU A 139 8.52 16.49 17.15
N ALA A 140 9.64 16.54 16.40
CA ALA A 140 9.77 17.40 15.24
C ALA A 140 9.02 16.76 14.05
N VAL A 141 7.86 17.32 13.69
CA VAL A 141 7.05 16.92 12.55
C VAL A 141 7.43 17.73 11.33
N GLN A 142 7.99 17.09 10.32
CA GLN A 142 8.40 17.75 9.07
C GLN A 142 7.19 17.98 8.16
N ALA A 143 6.36 16.95 7.96
CA ALA A 143 5.18 17.02 7.12
C ALA A 143 4.06 16.12 7.64
N VAL A 144 2.82 16.54 7.37
CA VAL A 144 1.62 15.70 7.45
C VAL A 144 0.81 16.02 6.19
N ASP A 145 0.86 15.17 5.19
CA ASP A 145 0.28 15.47 3.89
C ASP A 145 -0.74 14.40 3.47
N TRP A 146 -1.81 14.83 2.81
CA TRP A 146 -2.71 13.91 2.15
C TRP A 146 -2.03 13.33 0.91
N ILE A 147 -2.10 12.02 0.76
CA ILE A 147 -1.58 11.31 -0.41
C ILE A 147 -2.63 10.39 -1.02
N ALA A 148 -2.46 10.09 -2.30
CA ALA A 148 -3.22 9.00 -2.92
C ALA A 148 -2.79 7.66 -2.28
N PRO A 149 -3.73 6.73 -1.98
CA PRO A 149 -3.38 5.46 -1.38
C PRO A 149 -2.49 4.62 -2.30
N THR A 150 -1.54 3.90 -1.71
CA THR A 150 -0.78 2.86 -2.38
C THR A 150 -1.58 1.56 -2.44
N LEU A 151 -1.18 0.59 -3.28
CA LEU A 151 -1.80 -0.75 -3.23
C LEU A 151 -1.56 -1.47 -1.90
N GLU A 152 -0.48 -1.14 -1.19
CA GLU A 152 -0.22 -1.68 0.14
C GLU A 152 -1.26 -1.19 1.17
N ASP A 153 -1.57 0.12 1.19
CA ASP A 153 -2.64 0.68 2.02
C ASP A 153 -3.98 0.00 1.74
N VAL A 154 -4.27 -0.18 0.45
CA VAL A 154 -5.52 -0.82 -0.01
C VAL A 154 -5.58 -2.30 0.39
N PHE A 155 -4.48 -3.04 0.25
CA PHE A 155 -4.40 -4.44 0.66
C PHE A 155 -4.63 -4.61 2.16
N ILE A 156 -3.98 -3.81 2.99
CA ILE A 156 -4.14 -3.83 4.44
C ILE A 156 -5.60 -3.51 4.82
N SER A 157 -6.21 -2.50 4.18
CA SER A 157 -7.61 -2.14 4.37
C SER A 157 -8.55 -3.30 3.99
N ALA A 158 -8.30 -3.97 2.85
CA ALA A 158 -9.09 -5.10 2.39
C ALA A 158 -9.00 -6.31 3.34
N VAL A 159 -7.80 -6.67 3.80
CA VAL A 159 -7.59 -7.77 4.75
C VAL A 159 -8.35 -7.53 6.04
N ARG A 160 -8.27 -6.33 6.62
CA ARG A 160 -8.97 -5.99 7.87
C ARG A 160 -10.49 -5.97 7.72
N SER A 161 -10.98 -5.53 6.57
CA SER A 161 -12.43 -5.53 6.29
C SER A 161 -13.02 -6.94 6.23
N HIS A 162 -12.22 -7.94 5.84
CA HIS A 162 -12.64 -9.35 5.75
C HIS A 162 -12.35 -10.16 7.01
N ALA A 163 -11.58 -9.61 7.97
CA ALA A 163 -11.28 -10.26 9.26
C ALA A 163 -12.34 -9.95 10.35
N ARG A 164 -13.28 -9.07 10.05
CA ARG A 164 -14.43 -8.71 10.91
C ARG A 164 -15.68 -9.45 10.47
#